data_ba3e096b6a62e62c1757e6f95f248e24
#
_entry.id   ba3e096b6a62e62c1757e6f95f248e24
#
_cell.length_a   1.000
_cell.length_b   1.000
_cell.length_c   1.000
_cell.angle_alpha   90.00
_cell.angle_beta   90.00
_cell.angle_gamma   90.00
#
_symmetry.space_group_name_H-M   'P 1'
#
loop_
_entity.id
_entity.type
_entity.pdbx_description
1 polymer ?
#
loop_
_entity_poly.entity_id
_entity_poly.type
_entity_poly.pdbx_seq_one_letter_code
_entity_poly.pdbx_strand_id
1 'polypeptide(L)'
;VHTEIQLVEQQLNRIILGKPQQIRLALTCLLAEGHLLLEDLPGMGKTTLAHALAESLGLSYRRVQFTSDLLPADLTGFSIFDARSQQFSFQPGPVFSQVLLADEINRASPKTQSALLEAMEEHQVSVDGETRPLPAPFFVIATQNPLFHSGTNALPESQLDRFLIRLSLGFPDRDAELQLLQQDSSASQHKIVPALLSTERLIALQQQIPRQQISDEVLGYVLDLIGHSRKRSDMLPLSPRAAKGLVRAAKAYAFLQQRSFVTADDIQAVFPAVAEHRLQPRQQQQYAGLAQQLLLETPCLV
;
A
#
# COMPACT_ATOMS: atom_id res chain seq x y z
N VAL A 1 3.62 -5.86 -23.19
CA VAL A 1 3.72 -4.99 -22.00
C VAL A 1 2.58 -5.30 -21.02
N HIS A 2 1.34 -5.31 -21.48
CA HIS A 2 0.18 -5.60 -20.60
C HIS A 2 0.10 -7.07 -20.17
N THR A 3 0.59 -7.99 -20.99
CA THR A 3 0.53 -9.44 -20.74
C THR A 3 1.33 -9.86 -19.50
N GLU A 4 2.47 -9.23 -19.24
CA GLU A 4 3.35 -9.57 -18.12
C GLU A 4 2.71 -9.27 -16.76
N ILE A 5 2.14 -8.08 -16.59
CA ILE A 5 1.48 -7.70 -15.34
C ILE A 5 0.19 -8.50 -15.12
N GLN A 6 -0.48 -8.91 -16.19
CA GLN A 6 -1.63 -9.81 -16.09
C GLN A 6 -1.26 -11.21 -15.62
N LEU A 7 -0.11 -11.73 -16.06
CA LEU A 7 0.41 -12.99 -15.55
C LEU A 7 0.71 -12.90 -14.05
N VAL A 8 1.25 -11.76 -13.59
CA VAL A 8 1.43 -11.50 -12.16
C VAL A 8 0.08 -11.50 -11.43
N GLU A 9 -0.92 -10.78 -11.95
CA GLU A 9 -2.27 -10.73 -11.36
C GLU A 9 -2.89 -12.14 -11.29
N GLN A 10 -2.77 -12.92 -12.35
CA GLN A 10 -3.25 -14.30 -12.39
C GLN A 10 -2.53 -15.21 -11.37
N GLN A 11 -1.21 -15.07 -11.25
CA GLN A 11 -0.42 -15.82 -10.27
C GLN A 11 -0.86 -15.49 -8.85
N LEU A 12 -1.03 -14.20 -8.54
CA LEU A 12 -1.50 -13.75 -7.24
C LEU A 12 -2.90 -14.27 -6.92
N ASN A 13 -3.82 -14.28 -7.89
CA ASN A 13 -5.17 -14.83 -7.72
C ASN A 13 -5.19 -16.34 -7.44
N ARG A 14 -4.16 -17.09 -7.83
CA ARG A 14 -3.99 -18.51 -7.48
C ARG A 14 -3.46 -18.72 -6.07
N ILE A 15 -2.77 -17.72 -5.51
CA ILE A 15 -2.19 -17.77 -4.16
C ILE A 15 -3.16 -17.19 -3.14
N ILE A 16 -3.78 -16.06 -3.45
CA ILE A 16 -4.74 -15.37 -2.60
C ILE A 16 -6.15 -15.62 -3.17
N LEU A 17 -6.80 -16.62 -2.63
CA LEU A 17 -8.11 -17.08 -3.15
C LEU A 17 -9.23 -16.09 -2.83
N GLY A 18 -10.13 -15.89 -3.79
CA GLY A 18 -11.35 -15.10 -3.62
C GLY A 18 -11.16 -13.59 -3.45
N LYS A 19 -10.00 -13.02 -3.84
CA LYS A 19 -9.66 -11.60 -3.61
C LYS A 19 -9.17 -10.87 -4.89
N PRO A 20 -9.80 -11.04 -6.04
CA PRO A 20 -9.27 -10.49 -7.29
C PRO A 20 -9.23 -8.95 -7.30
N GLN A 21 -10.22 -8.29 -6.70
CA GLN A 21 -10.25 -6.84 -6.64
C GLN A 21 -9.18 -6.27 -5.71
N GLN A 22 -8.97 -6.89 -4.55
CA GLN A 22 -7.94 -6.48 -3.59
C GLN A 22 -6.54 -6.65 -4.19
N ILE A 23 -6.30 -7.74 -4.91
CA ILE A 23 -5.05 -7.98 -5.64
C ILE A 23 -4.83 -6.90 -6.69
N ARG A 24 -5.85 -6.58 -7.49
CA ARG A 24 -5.79 -5.53 -8.50
C ARG A 24 -5.49 -4.16 -7.88
N LEU A 25 -6.13 -3.81 -6.78
CA LEU A 25 -5.86 -2.55 -6.07
C LEU A 25 -4.47 -2.52 -5.42
N ALA A 26 -3.96 -3.65 -4.92
CA ALA A 26 -2.58 -3.74 -4.43
C ALA A 26 -1.55 -3.53 -5.56
N LEU A 27 -1.77 -4.15 -6.73
CA LEU A 27 -0.95 -3.91 -7.93
C LEU A 27 -1.09 -2.47 -8.43
N THR A 28 -2.29 -1.90 -8.39
CA THR A 28 -2.53 -0.48 -8.70
C THR A 28 -1.69 0.42 -7.79
N CYS A 29 -1.67 0.14 -6.49
CA CYS A 29 -0.88 0.88 -5.52
C CYS A 29 0.63 0.83 -5.84
N LEU A 30 1.15 -0.35 -6.12
CA LEU A 30 2.55 -0.56 -6.47
C LEU A 30 2.93 0.13 -7.78
N LEU A 31 2.11 -0.01 -8.83
CA LEU A 31 2.35 0.64 -10.13
C LEU A 31 2.26 2.17 -10.05
N ALA A 32 1.41 2.68 -9.16
CA ALA A 32 1.30 4.10 -8.87
C ALA A 32 2.42 4.62 -7.93
N GLU A 33 3.44 3.81 -7.63
CA GLU A 33 4.53 4.16 -6.69
C GLU A 33 4.00 4.65 -5.34
N GLY A 34 2.89 4.05 -4.87
CA GLY A 34 2.28 4.35 -3.58
C GLY A 34 2.66 3.31 -2.53
N HIS A 35 2.24 3.54 -1.28
CA HIS A 35 2.35 2.58 -0.19
C HIS A 35 0.97 2.09 0.23
N LEU A 36 0.90 0.85 0.70
CA LEU A 36 -0.35 0.14 1.00
C LEU A 36 -0.56 -0.01 2.51
N LEU A 37 -1.75 0.30 2.97
CA LEU A 37 -2.21 0.01 4.33
C LEU A 37 -3.24 -1.12 4.29
N LEU A 38 -2.95 -2.22 4.98
CA LEU A 38 -3.88 -3.34 5.16
C LEU A 38 -4.50 -3.30 6.56
N GLU A 39 -5.81 -3.20 6.63
CA GLU A 39 -6.55 -3.08 7.87
C GLU A 39 -7.53 -4.24 8.02
N ASP A 40 -7.10 -5.28 8.72
CA ASP A 40 -7.85 -6.52 8.92
C ASP A 40 -7.52 -7.19 10.25
N LEU A 41 -8.38 -8.11 10.64
CA LEU A 41 -8.13 -9.04 11.73
C LEU A 41 -6.88 -9.89 11.46
N PRO A 42 -6.24 -10.45 12.49
CA PRO A 42 -5.18 -11.45 12.31
C PRO A 42 -5.66 -12.65 11.48
N GLY A 43 -4.76 -13.25 10.70
CA GLY A 43 -5.07 -14.46 9.93
C GLY A 43 -5.73 -14.24 8.57
N MET A 44 -5.94 -13.00 8.12
CA MET A 44 -6.59 -12.69 6.84
C MET A 44 -5.68 -12.82 5.60
N GLY A 45 -4.47 -13.34 5.71
CA GLY A 45 -3.57 -13.53 4.57
C GLY A 45 -2.72 -12.30 4.20
N LYS A 46 -2.61 -11.28 5.07
CA LYS A 46 -1.82 -10.07 4.81
C LYS A 46 -0.35 -10.37 4.51
N THR A 47 0.27 -11.23 5.30
CA THR A 47 1.67 -11.67 5.10
C THR A 47 1.82 -12.45 3.82
N THR A 48 0.86 -13.31 3.49
CA THR A 48 0.85 -14.10 2.24
C THR A 48 0.78 -13.19 1.03
N LEU A 49 -0.07 -12.16 1.06
CA LEU A 49 -0.18 -11.17 -0.02
C LEU A 49 1.13 -10.41 -0.24
N ALA A 50 1.74 -9.89 0.85
CA ALA A 50 2.99 -9.13 0.77
C ALA A 50 4.14 -9.99 0.21
N HIS A 51 4.28 -11.22 0.68
CA HIS A 51 5.29 -12.15 0.23
C HIS A 51 5.07 -12.56 -1.24
N ALA A 52 3.85 -12.94 -1.61
CA ALA A 52 3.51 -13.33 -2.97
C ALA A 52 3.72 -12.19 -3.97
N LEU A 53 3.40 -10.94 -3.60
CA LEU A 53 3.70 -9.76 -4.42
C LEU A 53 5.20 -9.62 -4.67
N ALA A 54 6.02 -9.69 -3.62
CA ALA A 54 7.46 -9.55 -3.74
C ALA A 54 8.07 -10.65 -4.61
N GLU A 55 7.71 -11.91 -4.37
CA GLU A 55 8.22 -13.05 -5.14
C GLU A 55 7.80 -12.98 -6.61
N SER A 56 6.50 -12.73 -6.90
CA SER A 56 5.99 -12.64 -8.28
C SER A 56 6.67 -11.54 -9.09
N LEU A 57 7.18 -10.51 -8.44
CA LEU A 57 7.83 -9.35 -9.04
C LEU A 57 9.36 -9.39 -8.93
N GLY A 58 9.93 -10.47 -8.39
CA GLY A 58 11.39 -10.61 -8.23
C GLY A 58 12.04 -9.56 -7.33
N LEU A 59 11.28 -9.06 -6.33
CA LEU A 59 11.72 -8.00 -5.43
C LEU A 59 12.26 -8.56 -4.11
N SER A 60 13.29 -7.91 -3.57
CA SER A 60 13.77 -8.22 -2.22
C SER A 60 12.69 -7.88 -1.18
N TYR A 61 12.50 -8.81 -0.23
CA TYR A 61 11.44 -8.74 0.77
C TYR A 61 11.99 -8.79 2.19
N ARG A 62 11.46 -7.94 3.06
CA ARG A 62 11.69 -8.01 4.51
C ARG A 62 10.36 -7.83 5.24
N ARG A 63 10.22 -8.54 6.36
CA ARG A 63 9.12 -8.36 7.31
C ARG A 63 9.66 -7.87 8.63
N VAL A 64 9.01 -6.87 9.20
CA VAL A 64 9.28 -6.36 10.54
C VAL A 64 7.98 -6.37 11.33
N GLN A 65 7.98 -7.05 12.48
CA GLN A 65 6.91 -6.97 13.46
C GLN A 65 7.12 -5.74 14.32
N PHE A 66 6.17 -4.82 14.29
CA PHE A 66 6.22 -3.60 15.08
C PHE A 66 5.78 -3.90 16.51
N THR A 67 6.60 -3.49 17.48
CA THR A 67 6.38 -3.67 18.91
C THR A 67 6.72 -2.37 19.64
N SER A 68 6.29 -2.22 20.89
CA SER A 68 6.50 -1.00 21.68
C SER A 68 7.97 -0.67 21.93
N ASP A 69 8.83 -1.66 21.89
CA ASP A 69 10.28 -1.58 22.14
C ASP A 69 11.12 -1.41 20.86
N LEU A 70 10.50 -1.53 19.67
CA LEU A 70 11.17 -1.31 18.39
C LEU A 70 11.67 0.13 18.27
N LEU A 71 12.96 0.29 18.00
CA LEU A 71 13.60 1.59 17.85
C LEU A 71 13.67 2.02 16.38
N PRO A 72 13.73 3.32 16.08
CA PRO A 72 13.97 3.81 14.72
C PRO A 72 15.22 3.21 14.05
N ALA A 73 16.31 3.04 14.78
CA ALA A 73 17.55 2.45 14.28
C ALA A 73 17.39 0.98 13.86
N ASP A 74 16.45 0.23 14.45
CA ASP A 74 16.14 -1.13 14.03
C ASP A 74 15.53 -1.17 12.63
N LEU A 75 14.92 -0.08 12.17
CA LEU A 75 14.37 0.06 10.83
C LEU A 75 15.39 0.63 9.83
N THR A 76 16.09 1.70 10.21
CA THR A 76 16.96 2.45 9.31
C THR A 76 18.38 1.90 9.24
N GLY A 77 18.77 1.11 10.23
CA GLY A 77 20.16 0.66 10.38
C GLY A 77 20.97 1.57 11.30
N PHE A 78 22.17 1.16 11.54
CA PHE A 78 23.12 1.83 12.45
C PHE A 78 24.56 1.50 12.09
N SER A 79 25.50 2.32 12.54
CA SER A 79 26.92 2.05 12.33
C SER A 79 27.51 1.29 13.52
N ILE A 80 28.31 0.26 13.21
CA ILE A 80 29.05 -0.54 14.18
C ILE A 80 30.52 -0.19 14.07
N PHE A 81 31.18 0.08 15.21
CA PHE A 81 32.61 0.25 15.26
C PHE A 81 33.31 -1.13 15.23
N ASP A 82 34.08 -1.37 14.18
CA ASP A 82 34.95 -2.55 14.12
C ASP A 82 36.30 -2.24 14.77
N ALA A 83 36.54 -2.86 15.93
CA ALA A 83 37.77 -2.68 16.69
C ALA A 83 39.02 -3.19 15.97
N ARG A 84 38.91 -4.10 15.00
CA ARG A 84 40.05 -4.66 14.23
C ARG A 84 40.48 -3.70 13.12
N SER A 85 39.51 -3.19 12.35
CA SER A 85 39.77 -2.21 11.29
C SER A 85 39.84 -0.78 11.77
N GLN A 86 39.41 -0.49 13.02
CA GLN A 86 39.24 0.83 13.61
C GLN A 86 38.35 1.76 12.75
N GLN A 87 37.35 1.18 12.10
CA GLN A 87 36.44 1.89 11.22
C GLN A 87 34.99 1.61 11.63
N PHE A 88 34.12 2.58 11.34
CA PHE A 88 32.68 2.36 11.41
C PHE A 88 32.19 1.69 10.14
N SER A 89 31.39 0.63 10.28
CA SER A 89 30.68 0.00 9.17
C SER A 89 29.17 0.15 9.36
N PHE A 90 28.50 0.66 8.32
CA PHE A 90 27.05 0.78 8.34
C PHE A 90 26.39 -0.59 8.15
N GLN A 91 25.47 -0.93 9.05
CA GLN A 91 24.60 -2.09 8.94
C GLN A 91 23.23 -1.63 8.48
N PRO A 92 22.82 -1.92 7.24
CA PRO A 92 21.53 -1.47 6.73
C PRO A 92 20.37 -2.18 7.44
N GLY A 93 19.38 -1.40 7.83
CA GLY A 93 18.14 -1.92 8.41
C GLY A 93 17.16 -2.46 7.36
N PRO A 94 16.00 -2.97 7.79
CA PRO A 94 14.98 -3.57 6.92
C PRO A 94 14.42 -2.65 5.84
N VAL A 95 14.46 -1.33 6.04
CA VAL A 95 14.02 -0.35 5.02
C VAL A 95 14.84 -0.41 3.73
N PHE A 96 16.05 -1.01 3.77
CA PHE A 96 16.88 -1.25 2.59
C PHE A 96 16.43 -2.50 1.80
N SER A 97 15.14 -2.83 1.83
CA SER A 97 14.52 -3.82 0.96
C SER A 97 13.54 -3.13 0.01
N GLN A 98 13.25 -3.78 -1.13
CA GLN A 98 12.32 -3.23 -2.12
C GLN A 98 10.86 -3.36 -1.68
N VAL A 99 10.52 -4.43 -0.97
CA VAL A 99 9.21 -4.62 -0.33
C VAL A 99 9.41 -4.82 1.17
N LEU A 100 8.85 -3.91 1.94
CA LEU A 100 8.84 -3.99 3.41
C LEU A 100 7.43 -4.24 3.91
N LEU A 101 7.22 -5.36 4.59
CA LEU A 101 6.01 -5.60 5.39
C LEU A 101 6.22 -5.06 6.81
N ALA A 102 5.59 -3.93 7.11
CA ALA A 102 5.54 -3.34 8.45
C ALA A 102 4.30 -3.86 9.18
N ASP A 103 4.46 -4.97 9.92
CA ASP A 103 3.35 -5.68 10.53
C ASP A 103 2.98 -5.06 11.89
N GLU A 104 1.68 -4.76 12.08
CA GLU A 104 1.11 -4.11 13.27
C GLU A 104 1.77 -2.74 13.60
N ILE A 105 1.87 -1.86 12.60
CA ILE A 105 2.56 -0.56 12.72
C ILE A 105 2.06 0.28 13.91
N ASN A 106 0.78 0.16 14.28
CA ASN A 106 0.16 0.88 15.39
C ASN A 106 0.61 0.40 16.78
N ARG A 107 1.42 -0.66 16.89
CA ARG A 107 2.00 -1.13 18.16
C ARG A 107 3.32 -0.45 18.52
N ALA A 108 4.01 0.13 17.55
CA ALA A 108 5.26 0.82 17.82
C ALA A 108 5.04 2.23 18.38
N SER A 109 6.11 2.78 18.96
CA SER A 109 6.11 4.16 19.43
C SER A 109 5.91 5.14 18.26
N PRO A 110 5.32 6.34 18.51
CA PRO A 110 5.17 7.37 17.48
C PRO A 110 6.50 7.76 16.81
N LYS A 111 7.60 7.69 17.53
CA LYS A 111 8.94 7.98 17.00
C LYS A 111 9.36 6.95 15.95
N THR A 112 9.12 5.68 16.20
CA THR A 112 9.44 4.60 15.26
C THR A 112 8.51 4.62 14.04
N GLN A 113 7.22 4.90 14.26
CA GLN A 113 6.26 5.11 13.15
C GLN A 113 6.73 6.26 12.24
N SER A 114 7.12 7.40 12.83
CA SER A 114 7.59 8.57 12.07
C SER A 114 8.83 8.28 11.24
N ALA A 115 9.77 7.48 11.75
CA ALA A 115 10.98 7.10 11.01
C ALA A 115 10.65 6.28 9.74
N LEU A 116 9.70 5.33 9.83
CA LEU A 116 9.25 4.60 8.65
C LEU A 116 8.56 5.53 7.65
N LEU A 117 7.66 6.37 8.13
CA LEU A 117 6.87 7.26 7.27
C LEU A 117 7.71 8.34 6.60
N GLU A 118 8.81 8.79 7.24
CA GLU A 118 9.81 9.65 6.63
C GLU A 118 10.55 8.92 5.51
N ALA A 119 11.01 7.69 5.75
CA ALA A 119 11.66 6.87 4.74
C ALA A 119 10.75 6.63 3.51
N MET A 120 9.43 6.45 3.73
CA MET A 120 8.44 6.30 2.67
C MET A 120 8.29 7.56 1.82
N GLU A 121 8.38 8.75 2.42
CA GLU A 121 8.20 10.01 1.71
C GLU A 121 9.47 10.48 1.00
N GLU A 122 10.61 10.34 1.67
CA GLU A 122 11.90 10.86 1.19
C GLU A 122 12.64 9.85 0.29
N HIS A 123 12.26 8.57 0.28
CA HIS A 123 12.97 7.47 -0.39
C HIS A 123 14.46 7.39 -0.02
N GLN A 124 14.81 7.88 1.15
CA GLN A 124 16.16 7.90 1.71
C GLN A 124 16.09 7.95 3.23
N VAL A 125 17.18 7.60 3.87
CA VAL A 125 17.35 7.73 5.32
C VAL A 125 18.69 8.43 5.64
N SER A 126 18.70 9.23 6.71
CA SER A 126 19.92 9.87 7.20
C SER A 126 20.36 9.19 8.50
N VAL A 127 21.55 8.59 8.49
CA VAL A 127 22.15 7.92 9.65
C VAL A 127 23.58 8.41 9.80
N ASP A 128 23.95 8.83 11.00
CA ASP A 128 25.32 9.34 11.34
C ASP A 128 25.79 10.47 10.42
N GLY A 129 24.87 11.35 10.00
CA GLY A 129 25.17 12.48 9.12
C GLY A 129 25.30 12.13 7.63
N GLU A 130 25.14 10.85 7.25
CA GLU A 130 25.12 10.42 5.87
C GLU A 130 23.71 10.12 5.39
N THR A 131 23.35 10.65 4.23
CA THR A 131 22.08 10.33 3.57
C THR A 131 22.27 9.16 2.61
N ARG A 132 21.44 8.14 2.78
CA ARG A 132 21.51 6.89 2.03
C ARG A 132 20.20 6.66 1.28
N PRO A 133 20.21 6.55 -0.07
CA PRO A 133 19.01 6.27 -0.84
C PRO A 133 18.51 4.86 -0.55
N LEU A 134 17.18 4.69 -0.57
CA LEU A 134 16.55 3.39 -0.49
C LEU A 134 16.51 2.70 -1.86
N PRO A 135 16.39 1.37 -1.91
CA PRO A 135 16.27 0.64 -3.16
C PRO A 135 15.03 1.08 -3.96
N ALA A 136 15.13 1.11 -5.27
CA ALA A 136 13.99 1.34 -6.15
C ALA A 136 13.57 0.01 -6.84
N PRO A 137 12.25 -0.28 -6.92
CA PRO A 137 11.16 0.44 -6.24
C PRO A 137 11.23 0.22 -4.71
N PHE A 138 10.72 1.17 -3.93
CA PHE A 138 10.54 1.00 -2.49
C PHE A 138 9.04 0.98 -2.18
N PHE A 139 8.54 -0.15 -1.73
CA PHE A 139 7.13 -0.38 -1.48
C PHE A 139 6.89 -0.89 -0.07
N VAL A 140 6.19 -0.10 0.74
CA VAL A 140 5.79 -0.48 2.09
C VAL A 140 4.36 -0.99 2.07
N ILE A 141 4.17 -2.17 2.66
CA ILE A 141 2.87 -2.71 3.04
C ILE A 141 2.82 -2.67 4.56
N ALA A 142 2.07 -1.71 5.10
CA ALA A 142 1.83 -1.65 6.53
C ALA A 142 0.55 -2.37 6.89
N THR A 143 0.53 -3.05 8.04
CA THR A 143 -0.69 -3.64 8.58
C THR A 143 -1.07 -2.98 9.88
N GLN A 144 -2.36 -2.86 10.11
CA GLN A 144 -2.90 -2.52 11.44
C GLN A 144 -4.13 -3.37 11.74
N ASN A 145 -4.33 -3.63 13.03
CA ASN A 145 -5.53 -4.27 13.51
C ASN A 145 -6.55 -3.19 13.88
N PRO A 146 -7.78 -3.23 13.32
CA PRO A 146 -8.82 -2.24 13.61
C PRO A 146 -9.35 -2.33 15.04
N LEU A 147 -9.12 -3.45 15.75
CA LEU A 147 -9.58 -3.60 17.12
C LEU A 147 -8.73 -2.75 18.06
N PHE A 148 -9.41 -1.92 18.84
CA PHE A 148 -8.80 -1.11 19.89
C PHE A 148 -8.26 -2.01 21.01
N HIS A 149 -6.98 -2.35 20.92
CA HIS A 149 -6.28 -3.00 22.02
C HIS A 149 -5.54 -1.95 22.84
N SER A 150 -5.58 -2.09 24.16
CA SER A 150 -4.73 -1.31 25.06
C SER A 150 -3.26 -1.44 24.63
N GLY A 151 -2.55 -0.33 24.55
CA GLY A 151 -1.15 -0.31 24.13
C GLY A 151 -0.91 -0.13 22.61
N THR A 152 -1.91 0.32 21.86
CA THR A 152 -1.74 0.74 20.47
C THR A 152 -1.65 2.27 20.36
N ASN A 153 -0.82 2.74 19.41
CA ASN A 153 -0.70 4.14 19.04
C ASN A 153 -1.32 4.32 17.65
N ALA A 154 -2.53 4.86 17.58
CA ALA A 154 -3.18 5.13 16.31
C ALA A 154 -2.32 6.06 15.46
N LEU A 155 -2.27 5.79 14.15
CA LEU A 155 -1.60 6.69 13.20
C LEU A 155 -2.39 8.00 13.10
N PRO A 156 -1.73 9.17 13.29
CA PRO A 156 -2.37 10.46 13.03
C PRO A 156 -2.81 10.58 11.57
N GLU A 157 -3.79 11.43 11.31
CA GLU A 157 -4.35 11.69 9.98
C GLU A 157 -3.27 12.07 8.94
N SER A 158 -2.32 12.93 9.34
CA SER A 158 -1.19 13.35 8.50
C SER A 158 -0.26 12.20 8.11
N GLN A 159 -0.23 11.15 8.91
CA GLN A 159 0.55 9.94 8.66
C GLN A 159 -0.23 8.94 7.79
N LEU A 160 -1.55 8.82 8.02
CA LEU A 160 -2.43 8.01 7.18
C LEU A 160 -2.45 8.51 5.72
N ASP A 161 -2.36 9.82 5.51
CA ASP A 161 -2.32 10.43 4.15
C ASP A 161 -1.09 10.01 3.32
N ARG A 162 -0.06 9.43 3.94
CA ARG A 162 1.13 8.91 3.23
C ARG A 162 0.89 7.55 2.57
N PHE A 163 -0.12 6.81 2.99
CA PHE A 163 -0.54 5.59 2.33
C PHE A 163 -1.48 5.94 1.16
N LEU A 164 -1.11 5.50 -0.05
CA LEU A 164 -1.92 5.78 -1.24
C LEU A 164 -3.25 5.06 -1.18
N ILE A 165 -3.23 3.78 -0.85
CA ILE A 165 -4.39 2.90 -0.81
C ILE A 165 -4.48 2.22 0.56
N ARG A 166 -5.72 2.17 1.10
CA ARG A 166 -6.09 1.30 2.21
C ARG A 166 -6.98 0.18 1.70
N LEU A 167 -6.68 -1.05 2.10
CA LEU A 167 -7.46 -2.24 1.76
C LEU A 167 -7.81 -3.03 3.01
N SER A 168 -8.95 -3.71 2.92
CA SER A 168 -9.32 -4.84 3.76
C SER A 168 -9.44 -6.08 2.86
N LEU A 169 -8.76 -7.17 3.22
CA LEU A 169 -8.92 -8.44 2.53
C LEU A 169 -10.26 -9.10 2.93
N GLY A 170 -10.66 -8.92 4.19
CA GLY A 170 -11.88 -9.53 4.73
C GLY A 170 -11.83 -11.05 4.71
N PHE A 171 -12.89 -11.68 5.18
CA PHE A 171 -13.02 -13.14 5.11
C PHE A 171 -13.12 -13.62 3.66
N PRO A 172 -12.54 -14.79 3.31
CA PRO A 172 -12.75 -15.41 2.02
C PRO A 172 -14.24 -15.77 1.85
N ASP A 173 -14.69 -15.87 0.61
CA ASP A 173 -16.01 -16.45 0.33
C ASP A 173 -16.00 -17.97 0.60
N ARG A 174 -17.20 -18.57 0.64
CA ARG A 174 -17.35 -19.97 0.99
C ARG A 174 -16.54 -20.92 0.08
N ASP A 175 -16.45 -20.60 -1.21
CA ASP A 175 -15.76 -21.46 -2.16
C ASP A 175 -14.24 -21.37 -1.99
N ALA A 176 -13.74 -20.15 -1.77
CA ALA A 176 -12.34 -19.94 -1.43
C ALA A 176 -11.96 -20.57 -0.08
N GLU A 177 -12.83 -20.47 0.92
CA GLU A 177 -12.62 -21.10 2.23
C GLU A 177 -12.59 -22.62 2.14
N LEU A 178 -13.51 -23.22 1.33
CA LEU A 178 -13.50 -24.65 1.04
C LEU A 178 -12.20 -25.10 0.38
N GLN A 179 -11.70 -24.33 -0.59
CA GLN A 179 -10.41 -24.62 -1.25
C GLN A 179 -9.24 -24.54 -0.24
N LEU A 180 -9.26 -23.57 0.66
CA LEU A 180 -8.23 -23.44 1.71
C LEU A 180 -8.24 -24.66 2.65
N LEU A 181 -9.41 -25.15 3.02
CA LEU A 181 -9.53 -26.36 3.87
C LEU A 181 -9.11 -27.64 3.17
N GLN A 182 -9.22 -27.71 1.85
CA GLN A 182 -8.81 -28.86 1.04
C GLN A 182 -7.31 -28.87 0.73
N GLN A 183 -6.63 -27.73 0.86
CA GLN A 183 -5.19 -27.65 0.68
C GLN A 183 -4.48 -28.21 1.91
N ASP A 184 -3.67 -29.26 1.73
CA ASP A 184 -2.80 -29.77 2.79
C ASP A 184 -1.85 -28.66 3.28
N SER A 185 -1.91 -28.36 4.57
CA SER A 185 -1.08 -27.34 5.21
C SER A 185 0.44 -27.58 5.06
N SER A 186 0.84 -28.81 4.81
CA SER A 186 2.25 -29.18 4.54
C SER A 186 2.71 -28.85 3.12
N ALA A 187 1.79 -28.82 2.14
CA ALA A 187 2.11 -28.51 0.74
C ALA A 187 2.14 -26.99 0.43
N SER A 188 1.55 -26.19 1.30
CA SER A 188 1.42 -24.73 1.09
C SER A 188 2.67 -23.93 1.48
N GLN A 189 3.55 -24.51 2.31
CA GLN A 189 4.66 -23.73 2.92
C GLN A 189 5.88 -23.53 2.00
N HIS A 190 5.97 -24.18 0.84
CA HIS A 190 7.20 -24.13 0.02
C HIS A 190 6.94 -24.13 -1.50
N LYS A 191 5.79 -23.67 -1.97
CA LYS A 191 5.66 -23.43 -3.41
C LYS A 191 6.52 -22.21 -3.76
N ILE A 192 7.65 -22.45 -4.41
CA ILE A 192 8.47 -21.39 -5.01
C ILE A 192 7.56 -20.67 -6.01
N VAL A 193 7.29 -19.41 -5.75
CA VAL A 193 6.55 -18.53 -6.66
C VAL A 193 7.56 -17.98 -7.66
N PRO A 194 7.49 -18.33 -8.95
CA PRO A 194 8.46 -17.83 -9.91
C PRO A 194 8.29 -16.32 -10.09
N ALA A 195 9.40 -15.59 -10.15
CA ALA A 195 9.38 -14.20 -10.56
C ALA A 195 8.96 -14.09 -12.04
N LEU A 196 7.92 -13.34 -12.31
CA LEU A 196 7.37 -13.11 -13.66
C LEU A 196 7.83 -11.79 -14.27
N LEU A 197 8.40 -10.90 -13.44
CA LEU A 197 8.97 -9.62 -13.84
C LEU A 197 10.34 -9.44 -13.19
N SER A 198 11.24 -8.70 -13.85
CA SER A 198 12.43 -8.17 -13.20
C SER A 198 12.16 -6.79 -12.60
N THR A 199 13.02 -6.37 -11.69
CA THR A 199 12.97 -5.03 -11.08
C THR A 199 12.99 -3.93 -12.15
N GLU A 200 13.89 -4.05 -13.15
CA GLU A 200 14.02 -3.06 -14.24
C GLU A 200 12.73 -2.99 -15.06
N ARG A 201 12.11 -4.14 -15.30
CA ARG A 201 10.86 -4.20 -16.04
C ARG A 201 9.71 -3.55 -15.28
N LEU A 202 9.62 -3.78 -13.97
CA LEU A 202 8.64 -3.14 -13.11
C LEU A 202 8.81 -1.60 -13.11
N ILE A 203 10.03 -1.11 -12.96
CA ILE A 203 10.34 0.33 -13.02
C ILE A 203 9.91 0.90 -14.39
N ALA A 204 10.20 0.19 -15.48
CA ALA A 204 9.78 0.61 -16.81
C ALA A 204 8.25 0.68 -16.96
N LEU A 205 7.48 -0.20 -16.28
CA LEU A 205 6.02 -0.14 -16.23
C LEU A 205 5.56 1.07 -15.41
N GLN A 206 6.13 1.31 -14.24
CA GLN A 206 5.81 2.47 -13.40
C GLN A 206 6.01 3.79 -14.16
N GLN A 207 7.08 3.92 -14.95
CA GLN A 207 7.34 5.09 -15.79
C GLN A 207 6.31 5.32 -16.91
N GLN A 208 5.50 4.34 -17.26
CA GLN A 208 4.42 4.47 -18.24
C GLN A 208 3.13 5.01 -17.62
N ILE A 209 2.92 4.84 -16.31
CA ILE A 209 1.69 5.24 -15.63
C ILE A 209 1.41 6.77 -15.78
N PRO A 210 2.37 7.67 -15.58
CA PRO A 210 2.11 9.11 -15.76
C PRO A 210 1.66 9.49 -17.18
N ARG A 211 2.03 8.68 -18.19
CA ARG A 211 1.71 8.92 -19.61
C ARG A 211 0.27 8.56 -19.98
N GLN A 212 -0.48 7.88 -19.09
CA GLN A 212 -1.90 7.60 -19.30
C GLN A 212 -2.67 8.91 -19.46
N GLN A 213 -3.48 9.00 -20.51
CA GLN A 213 -4.29 10.19 -20.79
C GLN A 213 -5.45 10.30 -19.81
N ILE A 214 -5.81 11.51 -19.47
CA ILE A 214 -7.00 11.82 -18.67
C ILE A 214 -7.60 13.12 -19.21
N SER A 215 -8.90 13.12 -19.48
CA SER A 215 -9.57 14.31 -20.00
C SER A 215 -9.87 15.32 -18.90
N ASP A 216 -10.10 16.58 -19.30
CA ASP A 216 -10.46 17.66 -18.39
C ASP A 216 -11.80 17.38 -17.68
N GLU A 217 -12.73 16.68 -18.35
CA GLU A 217 -14.02 16.28 -17.76
C GLU A 217 -13.82 15.29 -16.60
N VAL A 218 -12.96 14.29 -16.79
CA VAL A 218 -12.64 13.32 -15.71
C VAL A 218 -11.87 14.00 -14.59
N LEU A 219 -10.97 14.94 -14.88
CA LEU A 219 -10.33 15.78 -13.86
C LEU A 219 -11.33 16.66 -13.13
N GLY A 220 -12.32 17.21 -13.86
CA GLY A 220 -13.46 17.94 -13.26
C GLY A 220 -14.23 17.08 -12.26
N TYR A 221 -14.54 15.83 -12.62
CA TYR A 221 -15.19 14.88 -11.71
C TYR A 221 -14.35 14.61 -10.44
N VAL A 222 -13.03 14.47 -10.58
CA VAL A 222 -12.13 14.36 -9.39
C VAL A 222 -12.26 15.62 -8.52
N LEU A 223 -12.26 16.81 -9.11
CA LEU A 223 -12.41 18.06 -8.37
C LEU A 223 -13.77 18.17 -7.65
N ASP A 224 -14.84 17.66 -8.27
CA ASP A 224 -16.17 17.63 -7.65
C ASP A 224 -16.19 16.71 -6.43
N LEU A 225 -15.62 15.50 -6.51
CA LEU A 225 -15.48 14.59 -5.37
C LEU A 225 -14.69 15.24 -4.22
N ILE A 226 -13.55 15.85 -4.53
CA ILE A 226 -12.72 16.55 -3.54
C ILE A 226 -13.48 17.76 -2.97
N GLY A 227 -14.16 18.53 -3.81
CA GLY A 227 -14.97 19.71 -3.43
C GLY A 227 -16.14 19.34 -2.49
N HIS A 228 -16.82 18.24 -2.76
CA HIS A 228 -17.88 17.71 -1.87
C HIS A 228 -17.34 17.34 -0.49
N SER A 229 -16.19 16.64 -0.41
CA SER A 229 -15.58 16.31 0.88
C SER A 229 -15.27 17.55 1.73
N ARG A 230 -14.90 18.67 1.07
CA ARG A 230 -14.55 19.93 1.74
C ARG A 230 -15.76 20.72 2.23
N LYS A 231 -16.95 20.50 1.65
CA LYS A 231 -18.18 21.15 2.06
C LYS A 231 -18.86 20.46 3.25
N ARG A 232 -18.50 19.21 3.52
CA ARG A 232 -19.07 18.42 4.61
C ARG A 232 -18.38 18.74 5.94
N SER A 233 -19.20 18.85 7.02
CA SER A 233 -18.71 19.14 8.38
C SER A 233 -18.49 17.89 9.22
N ASP A 234 -19.00 16.76 8.78
CA ASP A 234 -19.00 15.47 9.51
C ASP A 234 -17.78 14.60 9.18
N MET A 235 -16.99 14.98 8.16
CA MET A 235 -15.78 14.28 7.76
C MET A 235 -14.59 15.23 7.59
N LEU A 236 -13.39 14.67 7.51
CA LEU A 236 -12.20 15.42 7.15
C LEU A 236 -12.16 15.70 5.66
N PRO A 237 -11.73 16.90 5.25
CA PRO A 237 -11.61 17.25 3.83
C PRO A 237 -10.44 16.55 3.18
N LEU A 238 -10.62 16.08 1.94
CA LEU A 238 -9.53 15.51 1.16
C LEU A 238 -8.48 16.58 0.78
N SER A 239 -7.22 16.23 0.95
CA SER A 239 -6.08 17.09 0.67
C SER A 239 -5.75 17.15 -0.84
N PRO A 240 -4.97 18.16 -1.30
CA PRO A 240 -4.40 18.14 -2.65
C PRO A 240 -3.51 16.91 -2.92
N ARG A 241 -2.83 16.38 -1.90
CA ARG A 241 -2.08 15.12 -1.99
C ARG A 241 -3.01 13.95 -2.31
N ALA A 242 -4.17 13.87 -1.65
CA ALA A 242 -5.19 12.86 -1.92
C ALA A 242 -5.70 12.96 -3.36
N ALA A 243 -5.97 14.17 -3.88
CA ALA A 243 -6.39 14.40 -5.26
C ALA A 243 -5.35 13.89 -6.27
N LYS A 244 -4.08 14.25 -6.08
CA LYS A 244 -2.96 13.76 -6.93
C LYS A 244 -2.82 12.23 -6.82
N GLY A 245 -2.95 11.68 -5.62
CA GLY A 245 -2.92 10.24 -5.37
C GLY A 245 -4.04 9.51 -6.09
N LEU A 246 -5.26 10.06 -6.06
CA LEU A 246 -6.43 9.51 -6.74
C LEU A 246 -6.21 9.43 -8.27
N VAL A 247 -5.75 10.52 -8.88
CA VAL A 247 -5.44 10.55 -10.32
C VAL A 247 -4.35 9.53 -10.66
N ARG A 248 -3.29 9.44 -9.86
CA ARG A 248 -2.19 8.49 -10.07
C ARG A 248 -2.67 7.04 -9.94
N ALA A 249 -3.50 6.74 -8.94
CA ALA A 249 -4.10 5.42 -8.75
C ALA A 249 -5.04 5.06 -9.92
N ALA A 250 -5.88 5.98 -10.39
CA ALA A 250 -6.77 5.76 -11.52
C ALA A 250 -6.00 5.51 -12.83
N LYS A 251 -4.90 6.23 -13.07
CA LYS A 251 -4.00 5.97 -14.20
C LYS A 251 -3.41 4.55 -14.15
N ALA A 252 -2.93 4.11 -12.98
CA ALA A 252 -2.40 2.76 -12.80
C ALA A 252 -3.50 1.70 -12.96
N TYR A 253 -4.71 1.98 -12.48
CA TYR A 253 -5.86 1.08 -12.62
C TYR A 253 -6.29 0.93 -14.10
N ALA A 254 -6.39 2.05 -14.85
CA ALA A 254 -6.67 2.04 -16.28
C ALA A 254 -5.61 1.26 -17.06
N PHE A 255 -4.32 1.40 -16.68
CA PHE A 255 -3.23 0.65 -17.26
C PHE A 255 -3.40 -0.88 -17.06
N LEU A 256 -3.77 -1.32 -15.86
CA LEU A 256 -4.09 -2.73 -15.58
C LEU A 256 -5.28 -3.23 -16.41
N GLN A 257 -6.21 -2.35 -16.76
CA GLN A 257 -7.33 -2.63 -17.65
C GLN A 257 -6.94 -2.59 -19.15
N GLN A 258 -5.65 -2.47 -19.46
CA GLN A 258 -5.11 -2.38 -20.84
C GLN A 258 -5.60 -1.16 -21.64
N ARG A 259 -5.99 -0.09 -20.97
CA ARG A 259 -6.37 1.16 -21.61
C ARG A 259 -5.24 2.18 -21.49
N SER A 260 -5.16 3.06 -22.46
CA SER A 260 -4.21 4.18 -22.49
C SER A 260 -4.81 5.48 -21.95
N PHE A 261 -6.04 5.44 -21.50
CA PHE A 261 -6.79 6.59 -20.97
C PHE A 261 -7.61 6.20 -19.74
N VAL A 262 -7.85 7.19 -18.89
CA VAL A 262 -8.63 7.07 -17.65
C VAL A 262 -10.08 7.44 -17.93
N THR A 263 -11.00 6.67 -17.37
CA THR A 263 -12.44 6.94 -17.37
C THR A 263 -12.93 7.32 -15.97
N ALA A 264 -14.15 7.83 -15.89
CA ALA A 264 -14.80 8.08 -14.61
C ALA A 264 -14.97 6.79 -13.78
N ASP A 265 -15.21 5.66 -14.43
CA ASP A 265 -15.33 4.35 -13.78
C ASP A 265 -14.02 3.94 -13.06
N ASP A 266 -12.85 4.32 -13.62
CA ASP A 266 -11.57 4.07 -12.96
C ASP A 266 -11.42 4.89 -11.69
N ILE A 267 -11.86 6.16 -11.74
CA ILE A 267 -11.89 7.02 -10.55
C ILE A 267 -12.80 6.39 -9.49
N GLN A 268 -14.02 5.98 -9.87
CA GLN A 268 -14.97 5.35 -8.95
C GLN A 268 -14.44 4.03 -8.36
N ALA A 269 -13.77 3.22 -9.17
CA ALA A 269 -13.22 1.94 -8.73
C ALA A 269 -12.11 2.08 -7.67
N VAL A 270 -11.27 3.11 -7.78
CA VAL A 270 -10.15 3.30 -6.84
C VAL A 270 -10.50 4.27 -5.69
N PHE A 271 -11.52 5.12 -5.86
CA PHE A 271 -11.86 6.18 -4.90
C PHE A 271 -12.06 5.68 -3.47
N PRO A 272 -12.83 4.61 -3.19
CA PRO A 272 -13.00 4.12 -1.82
C PRO A 272 -11.68 3.72 -1.17
N ALA A 273 -10.82 3.03 -1.90
CA ALA A 273 -9.52 2.58 -1.38
C ALA A 273 -8.53 3.73 -1.15
N VAL A 274 -8.64 4.81 -1.94
CA VAL A 274 -7.80 6.01 -1.80
C VAL A 274 -8.34 6.99 -0.76
N ALA A 275 -9.65 7.14 -0.64
CA ALA A 275 -10.27 8.23 0.11
C ALA A 275 -10.70 7.83 1.54
N GLU A 276 -11.19 6.60 1.75
CA GLU A 276 -11.88 6.23 3.00
C GLU A 276 -11.06 6.51 4.27
N HIS A 277 -9.76 6.16 4.27
CA HIS A 277 -8.89 6.36 5.44
C HIS A 277 -8.52 7.84 5.68
N ARG A 278 -8.78 8.71 4.69
CA ARG A 278 -8.55 10.15 4.75
C ARG A 278 -9.77 10.94 5.18
N LEU A 279 -10.96 10.37 4.95
CA LEU A 279 -12.26 11.00 5.24
C LEU A 279 -12.71 10.84 6.69
N GLN A 280 -11.95 10.28 7.57
CA GLN A 280 -12.33 9.89 8.93
C GLN A 280 -13.31 10.87 9.60
N PRO A 281 -14.36 10.39 10.27
CA PRO A 281 -15.34 11.27 10.90
C PRO A 281 -14.67 12.06 12.03
N ARG A 282 -14.99 13.35 12.13
CA ARG A 282 -14.51 14.24 13.21
C ARG A 282 -14.98 13.81 14.61
N GLN A 283 -16.03 13.02 14.67
CA GLN A 283 -16.53 12.40 15.90
C GLN A 283 -16.22 10.90 15.86
N GLN A 284 -15.84 10.33 16.99
CA GLN A 284 -15.38 8.92 17.15
C GLN A 284 -16.42 7.83 16.78
N GLN A 285 -17.45 8.15 16.04
CA GLN A 285 -18.36 7.17 15.48
C GLN A 285 -17.74 6.59 14.22
N GLN A 286 -17.53 5.27 14.22
CA GLN A 286 -17.07 4.51 13.06
C GLN A 286 -18.13 4.57 11.96
N TYR A 287 -18.07 5.58 11.08
CA TYR A 287 -18.77 5.53 9.82
C TYR A 287 -17.87 4.82 8.79
N ALA A 288 -18.19 3.58 8.48
CA ALA A 288 -17.65 2.92 7.29
C ALA A 288 -18.46 3.39 6.07
N GLY A 289 -17.77 3.59 4.94
CA GLY A 289 -18.44 3.90 3.69
C GLY A 289 -18.63 5.38 3.37
N LEU A 290 -17.86 6.29 3.99
CA LEU A 290 -17.90 7.73 3.67
C LEU A 290 -17.52 8.01 2.22
N ALA A 291 -16.53 7.31 1.69
CA ALA A 291 -16.14 7.42 0.28
C ALA A 291 -17.27 6.96 -0.64
N GLN A 292 -17.97 5.88 -0.30
CA GLN A 292 -19.12 5.41 -1.09
C GLN A 292 -20.26 6.41 -1.05
N GLN A 293 -20.53 7.03 0.09
CA GLN A 293 -21.54 8.11 0.18
C GLN A 293 -21.17 9.29 -0.72
N LEU A 294 -19.92 9.73 -0.72
CA LEU A 294 -19.48 10.81 -1.60
C LEU A 294 -19.64 10.46 -3.08
N LEU A 295 -19.37 9.21 -3.49
CA LEU A 295 -19.61 8.77 -4.86
C LEU A 295 -21.09 8.85 -5.25
N LEU A 296 -22.00 8.45 -4.35
CA LEU A 296 -23.44 8.54 -4.60
C LEU A 296 -23.96 9.98 -4.66
N GLU A 297 -23.40 10.88 -3.85
CA GLU A 297 -23.75 12.29 -3.80
C GLU A 297 -23.13 13.13 -4.92
N THR A 298 -22.12 12.59 -5.60
CA THR A 298 -21.39 13.27 -6.69
C THR A 298 -21.62 12.53 -8.02
N PRO A 299 -22.73 12.79 -8.71
CA PRO A 299 -23.01 12.12 -9.97
C PRO A 299 -21.95 12.49 -11.01
N CYS A 300 -21.48 11.49 -11.75
CA CYS A 300 -20.64 11.71 -12.90
C CYS A 300 -21.53 12.17 -14.07
N LEU A 301 -21.33 13.40 -14.52
CA LEU A 301 -22.05 13.99 -15.66
C LEU A 301 -21.26 13.85 -16.98
N VAL A 302 -20.31 12.90 -17.05
CA VAL A 302 -19.47 12.65 -18.23
C VAL A 302 -20.05 11.56 -19.10
#